data_2ed321caf1c569832bc62face42bce2e
#
_entry.id   2ed321caf1c569832bc62face42bce2e
#
_cell.length_a   1.000
_cell.length_b   1.000
_cell.length_c   1.000
_cell.angle_alpha   90.00
_cell.angle_beta   90.00
_cell.angle_gamma   90.00
#
_symmetry.space_group_name_H-M   'P 1'
#
loop_
_entity.id
_entity.type
_entity.pdbx_description
1 polymer ?
#
loop_
_entity_poly.entity_id
_entity_poly.type
_entity_poly.pdbx_seq_one_letter_code
_entity_poly.pdbx_strand_id
1 'polypeptide(L)'
;MSLIAQRVIQQAYNLPVERVMADIGIQYASVARGDLDLMLMAWLPLTHKDYWTRVRDRVLDFGSMYSGRLGWVVPDYVDASELRSIADLRKPELAARLNNTVQGIDPGSGLNQASEQALVDYNLGDMRLVASSSAAMTAVLDKAIREQRWVVVTSWTPHWMFARYKLRFLEDPQLVFGGVEWIHALGRKGLDRDHPDLAGFLSRFQIPDRELSDLLLMANERSAKVAVEDYLDRHPARIRYWTTGTIS
;
A
#
# COMPACT_ATOMS: atom_id res chain seq x y z
N MET A 1 5.86 7.85 1.22
CA MET A 1 7.25 7.37 0.96
C MET A 1 7.92 8.19 -0.13
N SER A 2 7.49 8.18 -1.39
CA SER A 2 8.20 8.84 -2.51
C SER A 2 8.51 10.32 -2.31
N LEU A 3 7.62 11.09 -1.66
CA LEU A 3 7.89 12.50 -1.37
C LEU A 3 8.95 12.68 -0.28
N ILE A 4 9.00 11.81 0.74
CA ILE A 4 10.08 11.81 1.74
C ILE A 4 11.41 11.50 1.06
N ALA A 5 11.46 10.41 0.27
CA ALA A 5 12.67 10.06 -0.46
C ALA A 5 13.14 11.21 -1.37
N GLN A 6 12.23 11.82 -2.13
CA GLN A 6 12.54 12.99 -2.96
C GLN A 6 13.21 14.11 -2.13
N ARG A 7 12.61 14.50 -1.00
CA ARG A 7 13.14 15.58 -0.16
C ARG A 7 14.51 15.24 0.40
N VAL A 8 14.68 14.03 0.94
CA VAL A 8 15.96 13.60 1.49
C VAL A 8 17.04 13.53 0.42
N ILE A 9 16.74 12.94 -0.75
CA ILE A 9 17.70 12.81 -1.85
C ILE A 9 18.14 14.19 -2.35
N GLN A 10 17.20 15.12 -2.55
CA GLN A 10 17.53 16.47 -2.98
C GLN A 10 18.38 17.23 -1.96
N GLN A 11 18.06 17.10 -0.66
CA GLN A 11 18.77 17.83 0.40
C GLN A 11 20.14 17.23 0.74
N ALA A 12 20.24 15.90 0.81
CA ALA A 12 21.45 15.24 1.26
C ALA A 12 22.48 15.01 0.14
N TYR A 13 22.01 14.77 -1.09
CA TYR A 13 22.90 14.38 -2.21
C TYR A 13 22.91 15.38 -3.34
N ASN A 14 22.11 16.46 -3.25
CA ASN A 14 21.98 17.48 -4.31
C ASN A 14 21.63 16.89 -5.69
N LEU A 15 20.89 15.79 -5.71
CA LEU A 15 20.41 15.13 -6.94
C LEU A 15 19.01 15.62 -7.28
N PRO A 16 18.74 15.99 -8.54
CA PRO A 16 17.39 16.32 -8.98
C PRO A 16 16.52 15.06 -8.93
N VAL A 17 15.29 15.17 -8.43
CA VAL A 17 14.32 14.05 -8.39
C VAL A 17 13.01 14.49 -8.99
N GLU A 18 12.61 13.79 -10.04
CA GLU A 18 11.28 13.87 -10.64
C GLU A 18 10.43 12.67 -10.21
N ARG A 19 9.15 12.91 -9.89
CA ARG A 19 8.20 11.84 -9.57
C ARG A 19 7.30 11.59 -10.76
N VAL A 20 7.29 10.35 -11.22
CA VAL A 20 6.45 9.90 -12.33
C VAL A 20 5.30 9.06 -11.77
N MET A 21 4.07 9.39 -12.16
CA MET A 21 2.87 8.59 -11.90
C MET A 21 2.66 7.63 -13.07
N ALA A 22 2.65 6.35 -12.80
CA ALA A 22 2.41 5.30 -13.79
C ALA A 22 1.78 4.07 -13.14
N ASP A 23 1.08 3.27 -13.93
CA ASP A 23 0.55 1.99 -13.49
C ASP A 23 1.67 1.04 -13.06
N ILE A 24 1.36 0.14 -12.13
CA ILE A 24 2.35 -0.72 -11.47
C ILE A 24 3.17 -1.55 -12.48
N GLY A 25 2.54 -2.12 -13.50
CA GLY A 25 3.23 -2.88 -14.53
C GLY A 25 4.21 -2.03 -15.35
N ILE A 26 3.85 -0.76 -15.62
CA ILE A 26 4.71 0.20 -16.29
C ILE A 26 5.91 0.55 -15.41
N GLN A 27 5.71 0.77 -14.11
CA GLN A 27 6.80 1.06 -13.17
C GLN A 27 7.84 -0.06 -13.15
N TYR A 28 7.41 -1.33 -12.98
CA TYR A 28 8.31 -2.48 -13.01
C TYR A 28 9.09 -2.59 -14.33
N ALA A 29 8.40 -2.45 -15.45
CA ALA A 29 9.04 -2.52 -16.77
C ALA A 29 10.04 -1.38 -16.97
N SER A 30 9.71 -0.17 -16.53
CA SER A 30 10.57 1.01 -16.72
C SER A 30 11.82 0.99 -15.85
N VAL A 31 11.73 0.53 -14.59
CA VAL A 31 12.94 0.34 -13.76
C VAL A 31 13.83 -0.76 -14.34
N ALA A 32 13.25 -1.85 -14.85
CA ALA A 32 14.00 -2.94 -15.45
C ALA A 32 14.70 -2.56 -16.78
N ARG A 33 14.20 -1.54 -17.49
CA ARG A 33 14.85 -0.98 -18.70
C ARG A 33 15.80 0.18 -18.40
N GLY A 34 15.70 0.77 -17.20
CA GLY A 34 16.44 1.98 -16.83
C GLY A 34 15.79 3.30 -17.27
N ASP A 35 14.51 3.26 -17.70
CA ASP A 35 13.72 4.47 -17.99
C ASP A 35 13.34 5.23 -16.70
N LEU A 36 13.23 4.50 -15.58
CA LEU A 36 13.11 5.00 -14.22
C LEU A 36 14.27 4.50 -13.38
N ASP A 37 14.85 5.38 -12.57
CA ASP A 37 15.94 5.02 -11.65
C ASP A 37 15.44 4.19 -10.46
N LEU A 38 14.26 4.53 -9.92
CA LEU A 38 13.74 4.01 -8.66
C LEU A 38 12.24 3.70 -8.74
N MET A 39 11.85 2.69 -7.98
CA MET A 39 10.47 2.34 -7.66
C MET A 39 10.36 2.04 -6.16
N LEU A 40 9.49 2.75 -5.43
CA LEU A 40 9.36 2.64 -3.98
C LEU A 40 8.01 2.04 -3.57
N MET A 41 7.60 0.94 -4.25
CA MET A 41 6.26 0.38 -4.06
C MET A 41 6.15 -1.10 -4.49
N ALA A 42 7.23 -1.87 -4.40
CA ALA A 42 7.20 -3.29 -4.75
C ALA A 42 6.67 -4.12 -3.57
N TRP A 43 5.41 -4.57 -3.66
CA TRP A 43 4.77 -5.43 -2.65
C TRP A 43 5.17 -6.88 -2.87
N LEU A 44 5.98 -7.42 -1.97
CA LEU A 44 6.57 -8.76 -2.07
C LEU A 44 6.31 -9.57 -0.79
N PRO A 45 6.16 -10.90 -0.90
CA PRO A 45 6.42 -11.72 -2.09
C PRO A 45 5.20 -11.99 -2.99
N LEU A 46 3.95 -11.69 -2.59
CA LEU A 46 2.75 -12.21 -3.23
C LEU A 46 2.08 -11.23 -4.18
N THR A 47 1.71 -10.04 -3.71
CA THR A 47 0.87 -9.07 -4.46
C THR A 47 1.46 -8.72 -5.83
N HIS A 48 2.77 -8.51 -5.90
CA HIS A 48 3.45 -8.18 -7.16
C HIS A 48 4.33 -9.33 -7.69
N LYS A 49 4.06 -10.58 -7.29
CA LYS A 49 4.82 -11.77 -7.66
C LYS A 49 5.08 -11.88 -9.16
N ASP A 50 4.05 -11.68 -9.97
CA ASP A 50 4.15 -11.85 -11.42
C ASP A 50 5.01 -10.78 -12.08
N TYR A 51 4.90 -9.53 -11.61
CA TYR A 51 5.77 -8.44 -12.06
C TYR A 51 7.22 -8.69 -11.62
N TRP A 52 7.42 -9.04 -10.35
CA TRP A 52 8.73 -9.32 -9.77
C TRP A 52 9.44 -10.45 -10.50
N THR A 53 8.77 -11.57 -10.75
CA THR A 53 9.35 -12.72 -11.44
C THR A 53 9.90 -12.38 -12.82
N ARG A 54 9.28 -11.42 -13.51
CA ARG A 54 9.71 -10.99 -14.85
C ARG A 54 10.92 -10.07 -14.86
N VAL A 55 11.23 -9.41 -13.74
CA VAL A 55 12.24 -8.35 -13.72
C VAL A 55 13.36 -8.53 -12.69
N ARG A 56 13.23 -9.42 -11.72
CA ARG A 56 14.14 -9.56 -10.56
C ARG A 56 15.62 -9.62 -10.94
N ASP A 57 15.96 -10.25 -12.06
CA ASP A 57 17.33 -10.36 -12.53
C ASP A 57 17.86 -9.09 -13.22
N ARG A 58 16.98 -8.12 -13.47
CA ARG A 58 17.26 -6.86 -14.18
C ARG A 58 17.15 -5.62 -13.31
N VAL A 59 16.86 -5.76 -12.02
CA VAL A 59 16.76 -4.67 -11.06
C VAL A 59 17.66 -4.92 -9.86
N LEU A 60 17.87 -3.90 -9.05
CA LEU A 60 18.46 -3.99 -7.71
C LEU A 60 17.34 -3.94 -6.68
N ASP A 61 17.39 -4.81 -5.69
CA ASP A 61 16.49 -4.78 -4.53
C ASP A 61 17.25 -4.21 -3.32
N PHE A 62 16.83 -3.06 -2.83
CA PHE A 62 17.44 -2.39 -1.68
C PHE A 62 16.80 -2.80 -0.34
N GLY A 63 15.86 -3.73 -0.36
CA GLY A 63 15.16 -4.22 0.83
C GLY A 63 13.85 -3.49 1.14
N SER A 64 13.25 -3.89 2.24
CA SER A 64 11.94 -3.40 2.66
C SER A 64 12.01 -2.03 3.32
N MET A 65 11.05 -1.17 2.99
CA MET A 65 10.86 0.15 3.60
C MET A 65 9.84 0.14 4.73
N TYR A 66 8.82 -0.68 4.64
CA TYR A 66 7.74 -0.85 5.62
C TYR A 66 7.00 -2.16 5.34
N SER A 67 6.13 -2.58 6.27
CA SER A 67 5.26 -3.75 6.07
C SER A 67 3.87 -3.35 5.63
N GLY A 68 3.14 -4.31 5.03
CA GLY A 68 1.77 -4.10 4.60
C GLY A 68 0.93 -5.37 4.67
N ARG A 69 -0.39 -5.18 4.70
CA ARG A 69 -1.37 -6.26 4.65
C ARG A 69 -2.51 -5.86 3.74
N LEU A 70 -2.95 -6.78 2.92
CA LEU A 70 -4.15 -6.63 2.08
C LEU A 70 -5.35 -7.35 2.70
N GLY A 71 -6.54 -6.99 2.27
CA GLY A 71 -7.76 -7.70 2.64
C GLY A 71 -9.03 -6.89 2.41
N TRP A 72 -10.15 -7.46 2.80
CA TRP A 72 -11.42 -6.74 2.88
C TRP A 72 -11.66 -6.25 4.30
N VAL A 73 -12.16 -5.04 4.43
CA VAL A 73 -12.49 -4.44 5.72
C VAL A 73 -13.95 -4.03 5.79
N VAL A 74 -14.45 -4.03 7.02
CA VAL A 74 -15.75 -3.51 7.40
C VAL A 74 -15.59 -2.49 8.52
N PRO A 75 -16.53 -1.53 8.67
CA PRO A 75 -16.60 -0.71 9.86
C PRO A 75 -16.82 -1.55 11.13
N ASP A 76 -16.27 -1.12 12.26
CA ASP A 76 -16.27 -1.85 13.53
C ASP A 76 -17.69 -2.04 14.12
N TYR A 77 -18.67 -1.21 13.72
CA TYR A 77 -20.07 -1.39 14.10
C TYR A 77 -20.75 -2.58 13.39
N VAL A 78 -20.15 -3.15 12.36
CA VAL A 78 -20.61 -4.41 11.77
C VAL A 78 -20.25 -5.54 12.73
N ASP A 79 -21.26 -6.14 13.36
CA ASP A 79 -21.05 -7.12 14.43
C ASP A 79 -20.19 -8.31 13.96
N ALA A 80 -19.09 -8.55 14.67
CA ALA A 80 -18.18 -9.66 14.37
C ALA A 80 -18.81 -11.04 14.65
N SER A 81 -19.89 -11.10 15.44
CA SER A 81 -20.64 -12.35 15.65
C SER A 81 -21.50 -12.71 14.43
N GLU A 82 -21.88 -11.71 13.61
CA GLU A 82 -22.64 -11.92 12.37
C GLU A 82 -21.70 -12.07 11.16
N LEU A 83 -20.75 -11.14 10.96
CA LEU A 83 -19.84 -11.11 9.82
C LEU A 83 -18.39 -11.03 10.31
N ARG A 84 -17.75 -12.15 10.50
CA ARG A 84 -16.37 -12.26 10.98
C ARG A 84 -15.37 -12.47 9.86
N SER A 85 -15.72 -13.33 8.92
CA SER A 85 -14.85 -13.86 7.87
C SER A 85 -15.42 -13.57 6.49
N ILE A 86 -14.57 -13.57 5.49
CA ILE A 86 -14.95 -13.56 4.07
C ILE A 86 -15.90 -14.73 3.77
N ALA A 87 -15.68 -15.90 4.38
CA ALA A 87 -16.53 -17.07 4.21
C ALA A 87 -17.99 -16.85 4.66
N ASP A 88 -18.26 -15.94 5.60
CA ASP A 88 -19.62 -15.65 6.04
C ASP A 88 -20.49 -15.00 4.96
N LEU A 89 -19.85 -14.35 3.97
CA LEU A 89 -20.54 -13.72 2.83
C LEU A 89 -21.22 -14.71 1.89
N ARG A 90 -21.04 -16.03 2.09
CA ARG A 90 -21.85 -17.05 1.43
C ARG A 90 -23.30 -17.07 1.92
N LYS A 91 -23.60 -16.48 3.08
CA LYS A 91 -24.95 -16.37 3.61
C LYS A 91 -25.69 -15.29 2.85
N PRO A 92 -26.78 -15.62 2.11
CA PRO A 92 -27.46 -14.65 1.25
C PRO A 92 -27.98 -13.41 2.01
N GLU A 93 -28.41 -13.59 3.26
CA GLU A 93 -28.88 -12.51 4.12
C GLU A 93 -27.77 -11.50 4.47
N LEU A 94 -26.52 -11.94 4.64
CA LEU A 94 -25.39 -11.04 4.89
C LEU A 94 -24.95 -10.34 3.61
N ALA A 95 -24.88 -11.08 2.51
CA ALA A 95 -24.57 -10.53 1.19
C ALA A 95 -25.59 -9.43 0.80
N ALA A 96 -26.89 -9.67 1.02
CA ALA A 96 -27.95 -8.71 0.74
C ALA A 96 -27.80 -7.41 1.55
N ARG A 97 -27.40 -7.47 2.83
CA ARG A 97 -27.12 -6.28 3.65
C ARG A 97 -25.99 -5.40 3.10
N LEU A 98 -25.12 -5.98 2.26
CA LEU A 98 -24.01 -5.32 1.57
C LEU A 98 -24.36 -4.97 0.12
N ASN A 99 -25.65 -5.08 -0.29
CA ASN A 99 -26.11 -4.97 -1.67
C ASN A 99 -25.33 -5.90 -2.64
N ASN A 100 -24.91 -7.05 -2.14
CA ASN A 100 -24.09 -8.02 -2.87
C ASN A 100 -22.81 -7.41 -3.48
N THR A 101 -22.18 -6.43 -2.81
CA THR A 101 -21.04 -5.72 -3.37
C THR A 101 -19.86 -5.64 -2.40
N VAL A 102 -18.66 -5.75 -2.97
CA VAL A 102 -17.40 -5.31 -2.39
C VAL A 102 -16.92 -4.10 -3.18
N GLN A 103 -16.63 -2.99 -2.51
CA GLN A 103 -16.09 -1.79 -3.16
C GLN A 103 -14.59 -1.96 -3.35
N GLY A 104 -14.16 -2.00 -4.59
CA GLY A 104 -12.75 -2.17 -4.99
C GLY A 104 -12.09 -0.86 -5.37
N ILE A 105 -10.82 -0.99 -5.75
CA ILE A 105 -9.98 0.08 -6.30
C ILE A 105 -9.68 -0.18 -7.78
N ASP A 106 -8.58 0.37 -8.29
CA ASP A 106 -8.20 0.26 -9.71
C ASP A 106 -8.10 -1.21 -10.17
N PRO A 107 -8.71 -1.56 -11.31
CA PRO A 107 -8.76 -2.95 -11.80
C PRO A 107 -7.38 -3.60 -11.99
N GLY A 108 -6.36 -2.81 -12.33
CA GLY A 108 -4.98 -3.28 -12.52
C GLY A 108 -4.20 -3.51 -11.23
N SER A 109 -4.75 -3.18 -10.07
CA SER A 109 -4.06 -3.37 -8.80
C SER A 109 -4.04 -4.84 -8.37
N GLY A 110 -2.96 -5.27 -7.71
CA GLY A 110 -2.87 -6.61 -7.14
C GLY A 110 -3.97 -6.90 -6.11
N LEU A 111 -4.41 -5.88 -5.36
CA LEU A 111 -5.52 -6.00 -4.42
C LEU A 111 -6.85 -6.29 -5.13
N ASN A 112 -7.10 -5.67 -6.30
CA ASN A 112 -8.30 -5.95 -7.06
C ASN A 112 -8.26 -7.37 -7.65
N GLN A 113 -7.12 -7.80 -8.19
CA GLN A 113 -6.92 -9.17 -8.69
C GLN A 113 -7.12 -10.21 -7.57
N ALA A 114 -6.52 -10.00 -6.39
CA ALA A 114 -6.73 -10.86 -5.23
C ALA A 114 -8.20 -10.86 -4.77
N SER A 115 -8.91 -9.74 -4.91
CA SER A 115 -10.33 -9.66 -4.56
C SER A 115 -11.22 -10.43 -5.56
N GLU A 116 -10.89 -10.40 -6.85
CA GLU A 116 -11.55 -11.23 -7.86
C GLU A 116 -11.31 -12.73 -7.56
N GLN A 117 -10.08 -13.09 -7.21
CA GLN A 117 -9.76 -14.46 -6.82
C GLN A 117 -10.51 -14.87 -5.54
N ALA A 118 -10.65 -13.97 -4.55
CA ALA A 118 -11.41 -14.24 -3.34
C ALA A 118 -12.89 -14.53 -3.62
N LEU A 119 -13.52 -13.85 -4.57
CA LEU A 119 -14.90 -14.18 -4.99
C LEU A 119 -15.00 -15.62 -5.48
N VAL A 120 -14.01 -16.11 -6.21
CA VAL A 120 -13.95 -17.48 -6.74
C VAL A 120 -13.68 -18.50 -5.63
N ASP A 121 -12.59 -18.32 -4.89
CA ASP A 121 -12.12 -19.28 -3.90
C ASP A 121 -13.10 -19.45 -2.73
N TYR A 122 -13.74 -18.37 -2.31
CA TYR A 122 -14.79 -18.41 -1.29
C TYR A 122 -16.17 -18.77 -1.83
N ASN A 123 -16.30 -19.04 -3.14
CA ASN A 123 -17.58 -19.37 -3.80
C ASN A 123 -18.67 -18.30 -3.50
N LEU A 124 -18.36 -17.05 -3.75
CA LEU A 124 -19.24 -15.88 -3.50
C LEU A 124 -19.96 -15.43 -4.78
N GLY A 125 -20.59 -16.34 -5.50
CA GLY A 125 -21.20 -16.08 -6.81
C GLY A 125 -22.28 -14.97 -6.84
N ASP A 126 -22.91 -14.70 -5.70
CA ASP A 126 -23.90 -13.63 -5.56
C ASP A 126 -23.25 -12.25 -5.30
N MET A 127 -21.98 -12.23 -4.90
CA MET A 127 -21.22 -10.99 -4.65
C MET A 127 -20.53 -10.51 -5.92
N ARG A 128 -20.37 -9.23 -6.04
CA ARG A 128 -19.61 -8.59 -7.13
C ARG A 128 -18.60 -7.57 -6.61
N LEU A 129 -17.44 -7.55 -7.21
CA LEU A 129 -16.45 -6.52 -6.99
C LEU A 129 -16.78 -5.30 -7.87
N VAL A 130 -16.94 -4.13 -7.25
CA VAL A 130 -17.15 -2.87 -7.95
C VAL A 130 -15.82 -2.15 -8.02
N ALA A 131 -15.09 -2.36 -9.12
CA ALA A 131 -13.82 -1.67 -9.35
C ALA A 131 -14.03 -0.16 -9.54
N SER A 132 -13.16 0.64 -8.92
CA SER A 132 -13.22 2.11 -8.97
C SER A 132 -11.83 2.71 -8.70
N SER A 133 -11.73 3.99 -8.44
CA SER A 133 -10.50 4.57 -7.89
C SER A 133 -10.46 4.44 -6.36
N SER A 134 -9.27 4.51 -5.78
CA SER A 134 -9.09 4.55 -4.32
C SER A 134 -9.90 5.71 -3.68
N ALA A 135 -9.95 6.87 -4.34
CA ALA A 135 -10.75 8.01 -3.87
C ALA A 135 -12.25 7.71 -3.88
N ALA A 136 -12.77 7.05 -4.92
CA ALA A 136 -14.17 6.67 -5.01
C ALA A 136 -14.54 5.61 -3.95
N MET A 137 -13.70 4.60 -3.76
CA MET A 137 -13.88 3.58 -2.72
C MET A 137 -13.95 4.21 -1.33
N THR A 138 -13.02 5.12 -1.00
CA THR A 138 -13.01 5.79 0.32
C THR A 138 -14.20 6.73 0.51
N ALA A 139 -14.71 7.35 -0.54
CA ALA A 139 -15.95 8.15 -0.47
C ALA A 139 -17.19 7.29 -0.19
N VAL A 140 -17.28 6.09 -0.78
CA VAL A 140 -18.34 5.12 -0.48
C VAL A 140 -18.26 4.65 0.98
N LEU A 141 -17.06 4.36 1.47
CA LEU A 141 -16.82 3.99 2.87
C LEU A 141 -17.26 5.11 3.82
N ASP A 142 -16.82 6.34 3.59
CA ASP A 142 -17.19 7.52 4.40
C ASP A 142 -18.71 7.72 4.46
N LYS A 143 -19.38 7.65 3.32
CA LYS A 143 -20.83 7.75 3.25
C LYS A 143 -21.52 6.64 4.04
N ALA A 144 -21.09 5.39 3.88
CA ALA A 144 -21.67 4.25 4.58
C ALA A 144 -21.51 4.37 6.11
N ILE A 145 -20.32 4.83 6.57
CA ILE A 145 -20.06 5.07 8.01
C ILE A 145 -20.98 6.15 8.58
N ARG A 146 -21.16 7.28 7.88
CA ARG A 146 -22.08 8.35 8.32
C ARG A 146 -23.53 7.88 8.41
N GLU A 147 -23.94 6.99 7.51
CA GLU A 147 -25.29 6.44 7.45
C GLU A 147 -25.46 5.17 8.28
N GLN A 148 -24.42 4.72 8.98
CA GLN A 148 -24.39 3.46 9.75
C GLN A 148 -24.83 2.24 8.93
N ARG A 149 -24.55 2.25 7.62
CA ARG A 149 -24.86 1.15 6.70
C ARG A 149 -23.70 0.17 6.64
N TRP A 150 -24.02 -1.09 6.45
CA TRP A 150 -23.02 -2.11 6.19
C TRP A 150 -22.33 -1.85 4.84
N VAL A 151 -21.02 -2.03 4.83
CA VAL A 151 -20.18 -1.92 3.64
C VAL A 151 -18.94 -2.82 3.80
N VAL A 152 -18.55 -3.45 2.72
CA VAL A 152 -17.23 -4.09 2.58
C VAL A 152 -16.43 -3.33 1.54
N VAL A 153 -15.21 -2.95 1.87
CA VAL A 153 -14.29 -2.34 0.93
C VAL A 153 -12.98 -3.10 0.88
N THR A 154 -12.32 -3.08 -0.26
CA THR A 154 -10.93 -3.56 -0.37
C THR A 154 -10.00 -2.61 0.36
N SER A 155 -8.99 -3.12 1.03
CA SER A 155 -8.13 -2.30 1.88
C SER A 155 -6.72 -2.86 2.02
N TRP A 156 -5.84 -1.99 2.48
CA TRP A 156 -4.47 -2.34 2.85
C TRP A 156 -3.98 -1.50 4.03
N THR A 157 -3.02 -2.03 4.76
CA THR A 157 -2.26 -1.26 5.75
C THR A 157 -0.81 -1.08 5.24
N PRO A 158 -0.16 0.06 5.59
CA PRO A 158 -0.72 1.24 6.26
C PRO A 158 -1.61 2.08 5.32
N HIS A 159 -2.72 2.60 5.85
CA HIS A 159 -3.63 3.51 5.14
C HIS A 159 -4.26 4.50 6.13
N TRP A 160 -4.43 5.76 5.73
CA TRP A 160 -4.97 6.83 6.58
C TRP A 160 -6.37 6.51 7.14
N MET A 161 -7.16 5.71 6.44
CA MET A 161 -8.53 5.41 6.86
C MET A 161 -8.60 4.61 8.17
N PHE A 162 -7.57 3.84 8.54
CA PHE A 162 -7.51 3.15 9.83
C PHE A 162 -7.23 4.10 11.00
N ALA A 163 -6.59 5.24 10.74
CA ALA A 163 -6.41 6.28 11.75
C ALA A 163 -7.68 7.14 11.91
N ARG A 164 -8.48 7.27 10.84
CA ARG A 164 -9.71 8.08 10.83
C ARG A 164 -10.95 7.32 11.26
N TYR A 165 -11.07 6.04 10.88
CA TYR A 165 -12.25 5.22 11.12
C TYR A 165 -11.87 3.96 11.92
N LYS A 166 -12.78 3.49 12.74
CA LYS A 166 -12.67 2.17 13.35
C LYS A 166 -13.05 1.11 12.32
N LEU A 167 -12.06 0.44 11.79
CA LEU A 167 -12.21 -0.59 10.77
C LEU A 167 -11.59 -1.90 11.25
N ARG A 168 -12.14 -3.02 10.82
CA ARG A 168 -11.54 -4.33 11.02
C ARG A 168 -11.47 -5.10 9.71
N PHE A 169 -10.39 -5.85 9.53
CA PHE A 169 -10.30 -6.83 8.46
C PHE A 169 -11.25 -7.99 8.70
N LEU A 170 -11.89 -8.47 7.64
CA LEU A 170 -12.50 -9.79 7.64
C LEU A 170 -11.39 -10.85 7.70
N GLU A 171 -11.64 -11.93 8.42
CA GLU A 171 -10.73 -13.07 8.43
C GLU A 171 -10.69 -13.72 7.05
N ASP A 172 -9.50 -14.08 6.62
CA ASP A 172 -9.22 -14.75 5.34
C ASP A 172 -8.58 -16.13 5.61
N PRO A 173 -9.36 -17.14 6.02
CA PRO A 173 -8.83 -18.47 6.36
C PRO A 173 -8.22 -19.22 5.18
N GLN A 174 -8.51 -18.82 3.94
CA GLN A 174 -7.89 -19.41 2.75
C GLN A 174 -6.62 -18.68 2.32
N LEU A 175 -6.25 -17.59 3.01
CA LEU A 175 -5.06 -16.77 2.73
C LEU A 175 -4.99 -16.26 1.29
N VAL A 176 -6.13 -15.92 0.69
CA VAL A 176 -6.20 -15.40 -0.69
C VAL A 176 -5.48 -14.05 -0.79
N PHE A 177 -5.55 -13.25 0.28
CA PHE A 177 -4.81 -11.98 0.39
C PHE A 177 -3.39 -12.17 0.96
N GLY A 178 -2.98 -13.40 1.23
CA GLY A 178 -1.70 -13.70 1.87
C GLY A 178 -1.65 -13.24 3.33
N GLY A 179 -0.43 -13.00 3.79
CA GLY A 179 -0.14 -12.49 5.13
C GLY A 179 0.40 -11.06 5.10
N VAL A 180 1.33 -10.78 6.01
CA VAL A 180 2.12 -9.55 5.97
C VAL A 180 3.06 -9.62 4.79
N GLU A 181 3.07 -8.56 4.00
CA GLU A 181 4.01 -8.35 2.91
C GLU A 181 4.97 -7.20 3.23
N TRP A 182 6.06 -7.14 2.47
CA TRP A 182 7.08 -6.13 2.61
C TRP A 182 7.13 -5.27 1.36
N ILE A 183 7.13 -3.96 1.56
CA ILE A 183 7.18 -3.01 0.46
C ILE A 183 8.64 -2.61 0.24
N HIS A 184 9.19 -3.06 -0.88
CA HIS A 184 10.59 -2.91 -1.24
C HIS A 184 10.85 -1.68 -2.11
N ALA A 185 12.06 -1.13 -1.94
CA ALA A 185 12.65 -0.17 -2.85
C ALA A 185 13.41 -0.93 -3.94
N LEU A 186 13.05 -0.70 -5.20
CA LEU A 186 13.77 -1.27 -6.34
C LEU A 186 14.48 -0.16 -7.12
N GLY A 187 15.65 -0.47 -7.67
CA GLY A 187 16.40 0.42 -8.53
C GLY A 187 16.82 -0.24 -9.83
N ARG A 188 17.09 0.59 -10.85
CA ARG A 188 17.69 0.09 -12.10
C ARG A 188 19.07 -0.53 -11.85
N LYS A 189 19.49 -1.44 -12.71
CA LYS A 189 20.86 -1.97 -12.69
C LYS A 189 21.88 -0.85 -12.84
N GLY A 190 22.95 -0.91 -12.05
CA GLY A 190 24.04 0.06 -12.06
C GLY A 190 23.81 1.29 -11.18
N LEU A 191 22.63 1.48 -10.60
CA LEU A 191 22.37 2.62 -9.71
C LEU A 191 23.32 2.66 -8.51
N ASP A 192 23.68 1.50 -7.99
CA ASP A 192 24.64 1.32 -6.89
C ASP A 192 26.07 1.76 -7.23
N ARG A 193 26.45 1.66 -8.50
CA ARG A 193 27.75 2.12 -9.00
C ARG A 193 27.71 3.61 -9.37
N ASP A 194 26.62 4.05 -9.99
CA ASP A 194 26.47 5.45 -10.41
C ASP A 194 26.30 6.37 -9.19
N HIS A 195 25.59 5.90 -8.16
CA HIS A 195 25.25 6.66 -6.95
C HIS A 195 25.34 5.78 -5.69
N PRO A 196 26.54 5.42 -5.23
CA PRO A 196 26.73 4.52 -4.07
C PRO A 196 26.13 5.05 -2.77
N ASP A 197 26.17 6.36 -2.54
CA ASP A 197 25.57 6.97 -1.34
C ASP A 197 24.04 6.85 -1.36
N LEU A 198 23.43 7.03 -2.53
CA LEU A 198 21.99 6.84 -2.72
C LEU A 198 21.59 5.38 -2.51
N ALA A 199 22.38 4.43 -2.99
CA ALA A 199 22.16 3.01 -2.73
C ALA A 199 22.21 2.69 -1.23
N GLY A 200 23.17 3.27 -0.51
CA GLY A 200 23.26 3.19 0.94
C GLY A 200 22.05 3.80 1.65
N PHE A 201 21.55 4.94 1.19
CA PHE A 201 20.32 5.54 1.70
C PHE A 201 19.12 4.59 1.51
N LEU A 202 18.90 4.08 0.31
CA LEU A 202 17.76 3.22 -0.03
C LEU A 202 17.73 1.96 0.83
N SER A 203 18.90 1.36 1.10
CA SER A 203 19.00 0.16 1.95
C SER A 203 18.68 0.42 3.43
N ARG A 204 18.71 1.67 3.89
CA ARG A 204 18.39 2.09 5.26
C ARG A 204 17.04 2.81 5.37
N PHE A 205 16.38 3.08 4.25
CA PHE A 205 15.16 3.90 4.17
C PHE A 205 13.94 3.13 4.66
N GLN A 206 13.77 3.06 5.98
CA GLN A 206 12.67 2.36 6.64
C GLN A 206 11.89 3.29 7.55
N ILE A 207 10.55 3.15 7.52
CA ILE A 207 9.64 3.86 8.42
C ILE A 207 8.79 2.83 9.16
N PRO A 208 8.68 2.91 10.51
CA PRO A 208 7.77 2.07 11.27
C PRO A 208 6.30 2.29 10.85
N ASP A 209 5.53 1.22 10.79
CA ASP A 209 4.14 1.23 10.29
C ASP A 209 3.24 2.24 11.01
N ARG A 210 3.42 2.41 12.34
CA ARG A 210 2.66 3.39 13.12
C ARG A 210 2.97 4.82 12.67
N GLU A 211 4.24 5.17 12.52
CA GLU A 211 4.65 6.50 12.08
C GLU A 211 4.20 6.78 10.65
N LEU A 212 4.23 5.78 9.80
CA LEU A 212 3.73 5.90 8.42
C LEU A 212 2.21 6.12 8.39
N SER A 213 1.46 5.46 9.28
CA SER A 213 0.01 5.67 9.40
C SER A 213 -0.33 7.10 9.85
N ASP A 214 0.40 7.63 10.85
CA ASP A 214 0.24 9.01 11.33
C ASP A 214 0.59 10.03 10.23
N LEU A 215 1.67 9.78 9.48
CA LEU A 215 2.07 10.58 8.34
C LEU A 215 0.99 10.60 7.24
N LEU A 216 0.41 9.44 6.93
CA LEU A 216 -0.63 9.32 5.91
C LEU A 216 -1.92 10.02 6.35
N LEU A 217 -2.28 10.00 7.63
CA LEU A 217 -3.41 10.75 8.17
C LEU A 217 -3.18 12.26 8.01
N MET A 218 -2.02 12.76 8.44
CA MET A 218 -1.67 14.18 8.29
C MET A 218 -1.66 14.61 6.81
N ALA A 219 -1.16 13.74 5.91
CA ALA A 219 -1.15 14.00 4.48
C ALA A 219 -2.57 14.11 3.90
N ASN A 220 -3.51 13.31 4.41
CA ASN A 220 -4.91 13.36 4.01
C ASN A 220 -5.65 14.59 4.56
N GLU A 221 -5.41 14.96 5.82
CA GLU A 221 -6.11 16.07 6.49
C GLU A 221 -5.57 17.45 6.09
N ARG A 222 -4.31 17.56 5.78
CA ARG A 222 -3.64 18.82 5.44
C ARG A 222 -3.10 18.80 4.01
N SER A 223 -1.92 18.21 3.83
CA SER A 223 -1.32 17.91 2.52
C SER A 223 -0.11 17.02 2.69
N ALA A 224 0.24 16.28 1.63
CA ALA A 224 1.45 15.45 1.62
C ALA A 224 2.74 16.27 1.85
N LYS A 225 2.78 17.51 1.38
CA LYS A 225 3.93 18.41 1.58
C LYS A 225 4.10 18.74 3.05
N VAL A 226 3.05 19.21 3.72
CA VAL A 226 3.05 19.57 5.15
C VAL A 226 3.40 18.35 6.01
N ALA A 227 2.82 17.19 5.72
CA ALA A 227 3.08 15.97 6.47
C ALA A 227 4.56 15.52 6.37
N VAL A 228 5.15 15.66 5.18
CA VAL A 228 6.56 15.30 4.97
C VAL A 228 7.50 16.29 5.66
N GLU A 229 7.25 17.59 5.56
CA GLU A 229 8.05 18.61 6.23
C GLU A 229 8.02 18.41 7.76
N ASP A 230 6.85 18.25 8.36
CA ASP A 230 6.69 17.93 9.79
C ASP A 230 7.40 16.62 10.20
N TYR A 231 7.32 15.59 9.35
CA TYR A 231 8.02 14.33 9.63
C TYR A 231 9.54 14.49 9.64
N LEU A 232 10.09 15.20 8.65
CA LEU A 232 11.54 15.43 8.56
C LEU A 232 12.05 16.26 9.73
N ASP A 233 11.31 17.29 10.14
CA ASP A 233 11.65 18.15 11.28
C ASP A 233 11.66 17.39 12.61
N ARG A 234 10.74 16.44 12.80
CA ARG A 234 10.63 15.64 14.03
C ARG A 234 11.61 14.47 14.11
N HIS A 235 12.21 14.05 12.99
CA HIS A 235 13.05 12.85 12.96
C HIS A 235 14.48 13.08 12.44
N PRO A 236 15.23 14.13 12.88
CA PRO A 236 16.56 14.46 12.34
C PRO A 236 17.57 13.33 12.52
N ALA A 237 17.53 12.60 13.64
CA ALA A 237 18.43 11.47 13.90
C ALA A 237 18.19 10.32 12.90
N ARG A 238 16.93 10.05 12.55
CA ARG A 238 16.59 9.03 11.55
C ARG A 238 17.07 9.44 10.16
N ILE A 239 16.85 10.71 9.77
CA ILE A 239 17.32 11.22 8.48
C ILE A 239 18.85 11.08 8.38
N ARG A 240 19.58 11.44 9.46
CA ARG A 240 21.03 11.24 9.53
C ARG A 240 21.40 9.76 9.35
N TYR A 241 20.74 8.86 10.08
CA TYR A 241 20.99 7.42 9.92
C TYR A 241 20.75 6.96 8.48
N TRP A 242 19.65 7.38 7.86
CA TRP A 242 19.38 7.00 6.46
C TRP A 242 20.48 7.49 5.52
N THR A 243 20.93 8.73 5.69
CA THR A 243 21.86 9.37 4.75
C THR A 243 23.31 9.00 5.00
N THR A 244 23.71 8.77 6.25
CA THR A 244 25.13 8.52 6.60
C THR A 244 25.41 7.13 7.15
N GLY A 245 24.38 6.39 7.61
CA GLY A 245 24.54 5.13 8.32
C GLY A 245 24.97 5.27 9.78
N THR A 246 25.08 6.50 10.31
CA THR A 246 25.51 6.74 11.70
C THR A 246 24.32 6.98 12.61
N ILE A 247 24.38 6.44 13.85
CA ILE A 247 23.32 6.53 14.87
C ILE A 247 23.60 7.68 15.88
N SER A 248 24.81 8.21 15.88
CA SER A 248 25.27 9.26 16.82
C SER A 248 24.94 10.67 16.35
#